data_b67079455fce5961cc5ec28ba24c418f
#
_entry.id   b67079455fce5961cc5ec28ba24c418f
#
_cell.length_a   1.000
_cell.length_b   1.000
_cell.length_c   1.000
_cell.angle_alpha   90.00
_cell.angle_beta   90.00
_cell.angle_gamma   90.00
#
_symmetry.space_group_name_H-M   'P 1'
#
loop_
_entity.id
_entity.type
_entity.pdbx_description
1 polymer ?
#
loop_
_entity_poly.entity_id
_entity_poly.type
_entity_poly.pdbx_seq_one_letter_code
_entity_poly.pdbx_strand_id
1 'polypeptide(L)'
;MGEVVTVTGLNLWYGERQALHSISLAATEGEVLALIGPSGCGKSTFLRTLNRMNDLIPSVRIEGSVVVLGEDIYRNGMELAEVRRRVGLVFQRSNPFPKSIYENVAYGPKIHGEKRRVELDEIVEQSLRRADLWDEVKDRLGASALRLSGGQQQRLCIARALAVRPKILLMDEPASALDPRSTAKIEELIAVLRGEYT
;
A
#
# COMPACT_ATOMS: atom_id res chain seq x y z
N MET A 1 14.09 -18.32 0.69
CA MET A 1 13.11 -17.24 0.39
C MET A 1 12.10 -17.83 -0.57
N GLY A 2 10.83 -17.79 -0.22
CA GLY A 2 9.73 -18.34 -1.04
C GLY A 2 9.04 -17.23 -1.85
N GLU A 3 8.31 -17.63 -2.89
CA GLU A 3 7.43 -16.71 -3.60
C GLU A 3 6.28 -16.29 -2.67
N VAL A 4 6.07 -14.97 -2.53
CA VAL A 4 4.99 -14.39 -1.74
C VAL A 4 3.87 -13.82 -2.63
N VAL A 5 4.17 -13.60 -3.90
CA VAL A 5 3.20 -13.29 -4.95
C VAL A 5 3.47 -14.20 -6.14
N THR A 6 2.43 -14.87 -6.61
CA THR A 6 2.49 -15.67 -7.86
C THR A 6 1.22 -15.39 -8.64
N VAL A 7 1.38 -14.78 -9.81
CA VAL A 7 0.28 -14.46 -10.73
C VAL A 7 0.47 -15.29 -12.00
N THR A 8 -0.58 -15.96 -12.45
CA THR A 8 -0.53 -16.83 -13.64
C THR A 8 -1.70 -16.52 -14.57
N GLY A 9 -1.38 -16.11 -15.79
CA GLY A 9 -2.34 -15.89 -16.87
C GLY A 9 -3.42 -14.87 -16.54
N LEU A 10 -3.10 -13.85 -15.73
CA LEU A 10 -4.06 -12.84 -15.26
C LEU A 10 -4.57 -12.00 -16.42
N ASN A 11 -5.88 -12.02 -16.60
CA ASN A 11 -6.63 -11.14 -17.48
C ASN A 11 -7.61 -10.31 -16.66
N LEU A 12 -7.78 -9.03 -17.00
CA LEU A 12 -8.72 -8.15 -16.33
C LEU A 12 -9.43 -7.23 -17.32
N TRP A 13 -10.74 -7.09 -17.14
CA TRP A 13 -11.59 -6.19 -17.93
C TRP A 13 -12.31 -5.21 -17.03
N TYR A 14 -12.50 -3.98 -17.53
CA TYR A 14 -13.45 -3.00 -17.03
C TYR A 14 -14.58 -2.89 -18.05
N GLY A 15 -15.72 -3.56 -17.79
CA GLY A 15 -16.76 -3.78 -18.78
C GLY A 15 -16.22 -4.56 -19.99
N GLU A 16 -16.30 -3.98 -21.17
CA GLU A 16 -15.79 -4.60 -22.41
C GLU A 16 -14.29 -4.36 -22.66
N ARG A 17 -13.69 -3.37 -21.98
CA ARG A 17 -12.28 -3.00 -22.19
C ARG A 17 -11.36 -3.89 -21.38
N GLN A 18 -10.54 -4.67 -22.06
CA GLN A 18 -9.46 -5.43 -21.43
C GLN A 18 -8.30 -4.50 -21.03
N ALA A 19 -7.88 -4.58 -19.79
CA ALA A 19 -6.81 -3.76 -19.21
C ALA A 19 -5.54 -4.56 -18.89
N LEU A 20 -5.67 -5.86 -18.59
CA LEU A 20 -4.54 -6.76 -18.40
C LEU A 20 -4.69 -7.96 -19.32
N HIS A 21 -3.58 -8.37 -19.98
CA HIS A 21 -3.56 -9.41 -21.00
C HIS A 21 -2.58 -10.51 -20.60
N SER A 22 -3.09 -11.62 -20.07
CA SER A 22 -2.33 -12.83 -19.72
C SER A 22 -1.03 -12.56 -18.94
N ILE A 23 -1.11 -11.73 -17.90
CA ILE A 23 0.05 -11.37 -17.08
C ILE A 23 0.44 -12.55 -16.21
N SER A 24 1.72 -12.92 -16.25
CA SER A 24 2.33 -13.88 -15.33
C SER A 24 3.58 -13.25 -14.71
N LEU A 25 3.68 -13.32 -13.38
CA LEU A 25 4.73 -12.67 -12.61
C LEU A 25 4.84 -13.32 -11.23
N ALA A 26 6.04 -13.42 -10.69
CA ALA A 26 6.29 -13.82 -9.32
C ALA A 26 7.16 -12.78 -8.59
N ALA A 27 6.97 -12.66 -7.27
CA ALA A 27 7.84 -11.88 -6.40
C ALA A 27 8.21 -12.72 -5.16
N THR A 28 9.46 -12.59 -4.72
CA THR A 28 10.00 -13.30 -3.57
C THR A 28 9.97 -12.45 -2.31
N GLU A 29 10.00 -13.09 -1.14
CA GLU A 29 9.99 -12.41 0.14
C GLU A 29 11.18 -11.46 0.30
N GLY A 30 10.91 -10.19 0.70
CA GLY A 30 11.90 -9.14 0.91
C GLY A 30 12.45 -8.52 -0.38
N GLU A 31 11.92 -8.88 -1.54
CA GLU A 31 12.30 -8.32 -2.83
C GLU A 31 11.57 -6.98 -3.09
N VAL A 32 12.28 -6.04 -3.70
CA VAL A 32 11.66 -4.85 -4.32
C VAL A 32 11.51 -5.10 -5.81
N LEU A 33 10.29 -5.32 -6.26
CA LEU A 33 9.96 -5.52 -7.66
C LEU A 33 9.40 -4.23 -8.28
N ALA A 34 10.06 -3.69 -9.29
CA ALA A 34 9.63 -2.49 -10.00
C ALA A 34 8.88 -2.82 -11.29
N LEU A 35 7.65 -2.29 -11.43
CA LEU A 35 6.87 -2.36 -12.65
C LEU A 35 7.13 -1.13 -13.51
N ILE A 36 7.73 -1.31 -14.67
CA ILE A 36 8.09 -0.23 -15.60
C ILE A 36 7.24 -0.33 -16.86
N GLY A 37 6.78 0.82 -17.36
CA GLY A 37 6.00 0.91 -18.58
C GLY A 37 5.31 2.27 -18.73
N PRO A 38 4.78 2.59 -19.92
CA PRO A 38 4.13 3.87 -20.18
C PRO A 38 2.85 4.07 -19.36
N SER A 39 2.37 5.31 -19.27
CA SER A 39 1.10 5.60 -18.63
C SER A 39 -0.05 4.86 -19.32
N GLY A 40 -0.95 4.27 -18.53
CA GLY A 40 -2.09 3.51 -19.04
C GLY A 40 -1.82 2.06 -19.45
N CYS A 41 -0.58 1.53 -19.31
CA CYS A 41 -0.27 0.14 -19.64
C CYS A 41 -0.77 -0.90 -18.61
N GLY A 42 -1.45 -0.48 -17.54
CA GLY A 42 -2.05 -1.40 -16.57
C GLY A 42 -1.32 -1.57 -15.23
N LYS A 43 -0.20 -0.87 -14.95
CA LYS A 43 0.55 -1.00 -13.68
C LYS A 43 -0.34 -0.85 -12.45
N SER A 44 -1.07 0.25 -12.36
CA SER A 44 -2.00 0.52 -11.24
C SER A 44 -3.13 -0.50 -11.17
N THR A 45 -3.64 -0.95 -12.32
CA THR A 45 -4.66 -2.02 -12.38
C THR A 45 -4.09 -3.32 -11.81
N PHE A 46 -2.87 -3.69 -12.18
CA PHE A 46 -2.19 -4.87 -11.66
C PHE A 46 -1.98 -4.78 -10.15
N LEU A 47 -1.41 -3.67 -9.64
CA LEU A 47 -1.21 -3.46 -8.21
C LEU A 47 -2.52 -3.57 -7.42
N ARG A 48 -3.59 -2.92 -7.91
CA ARG A 48 -4.92 -2.99 -7.28
C ARG A 48 -5.57 -4.37 -7.33
N THR A 49 -5.14 -5.23 -8.24
CA THR A 49 -5.58 -6.62 -8.28
C THR A 49 -4.99 -7.40 -7.10
N LEU A 50 -3.73 -7.16 -6.71
CA LEU A 50 -3.05 -7.89 -5.63
C LEU A 50 -3.64 -7.66 -4.24
N ASN A 51 -4.40 -6.57 -4.03
CA ASN A 51 -5.10 -6.31 -2.76
C ASN A 51 -6.63 -6.21 -2.93
N ARG A 52 -7.15 -6.67 -4.07
CA ARG A 52 -8.58 -6.71 -4.40
C ARG A 52 -9.29 -5.34 -4.35
N MET A 53 -8.55 -4.25 -4.65
CA MET A 53 -9.17 -2.92 -4.76
C MET A 53 -10.02 -2.77 -6.02
N ASN A 54 -9.75 -3.56 -7.07
CA ASN A 54 -10.56 -3.54 -8.28
C ASN A 54 -11.97 -4.09 -8.07
N ASP A 55 -12.21 -4.90 -7.03
CA ASP A 55 -13.55 -5.41 -6.66
C ASP A 55 -14.55 -4.30 -6.31
N LEU A 56 -14.07 -3.09 -6.02
CA LEU A 56 -14.93 -1.93 -5.80
C LEU A 56 -15.57 -1.39 -7.09
N ILE A 57 -15.14 -1.89 -8.26
CA ILE A 57 -15.64 -1.48 -9.57
C ILE A 57 -16.62 -2.56 -10.06
N PRO A 58 -17.95 -2.27 -10.13
CA PRO A 58 -18.97 -3.29 -10.41
C PRO A 58 -18.79 -4.03 -11.74
N SER A 59 -18.15 -3.39 -12.73
CA SER A 59 -17.96 -3.95 -14.08
C SER A 59 -16.63 -4.71 -14.22
N VAL A 60 -15.88 -4.93 -13.13
CA VAL A 60 -14.62 -5.64 -13.22
C VAL A 60 -14.85 -7.15 -13.40
N ARG A 61 -14.10 -7.74 -14.34
CA ARG A 61 -14.00 -9.18 -14.53
C ARG A 61 -12.52 -9.57 -14.49
N ILE A 62 -12.22 -10.61 -13.74
CA ILE A 62 -10.85 -11.11 -13.53
C ILE A 62 -10.83 -12.60 -13.85
N GLU A 63 -9.83 -13.03 -14.63
CA GLU A 63 -9.57 -14.43 -14.98
C GLU A 63 -8.08 -14.72 -14.76
N GLY A 64 -7.74 -15.97 -14.49
CA GLY A 64 -6.38 -16.40 -14.14
C GLY A 64 -6.26 -16.67 -12.64
N SER A 65 -5.03 -16.85 -12.15
CA SER A 65 -4.75 -17.13 -10.73
C SER A 65 -3.89 -16.03 -10.13
N VAL A 66 -4.26 -15.61 -8.90
CA VAL A 66 -3.52 -14.62 -8.12
C VAL A 66 -3.32 -15.17 -6.71
N VAL A 67 -2.15 -15.76 -6.48
CA VAL A 67 -1.75 -16.34 -5.20
C VAL A 67 -0.90 -15.31 -4.45
N VAL A 68 -1.30 -14.96 -3.24
CA VAL A 68 -0.60 -14.03 -2.36
C VAL A 68 -0.40 -14.70 -1.00
N LEU A 69 0.84 -14.77 -0.53
CA LEU A 69 1.23 -15.45 0.71
C LEU A 69 0.73 -16.91 0.78
N GLY A 70 0.77 -17.61 -0.38
CA GLY A 70 0.35 -19.01 -0.52
C GLY A 70 -1.16 -19.22 -0.66
N GLU A 71 -1.97 -18.17 -0.69
CA GLU A 71 -3.43 -18.26 -0.80
C GLU A 71 -3.93 -17.59 -2.08
N ASP A 72 -4.81 -18.26 -2.83
CA ASP A 72 -5.49 -17.64 -3.97
C ASP A 72 -6.51 -16.62 -3.43
N ILE A 73 -6.22 -15.34 -3.64
CA ILE A 73 -6.99 -14.24 -3.05
C ILE A 73 -8.36 -14.01 -3.72
N TYR A 74 -8.62 -14.66 -4.87
CA TYR A 74 -9.93 -14.63 -5.55
C TYR A 74 -10.77 -15.87 -5.30
N ARG A 75 -10.26 -16.82 -4.52
CA ARG A 75 -11.02 -18.02 -4.11
C ARG A 75 -12.23 -17.62 -3.27
N ASN A 76 -13.35 -18.31 -3.48
CA ASN A 76 -14.57 -18.12 -2.69
C ASN A 76 -14.30 -18.28 -1.17
N GLY A 77 -14.84 -17.34 -0.39
CA GLY A 77 -14.72 -17.34 1.08
C GLY A 77 -13.51 -16.59 1.63
N MET A 78 -12.63 -16.02 0.78
CA MET A 78 -11.53 -15.17 1.23
C MET A 78 -12.06 -13.84 1.77
N GLU A 79 -11.69 -13.48 2.99
CA GLU A 79 -12.11 -12.24 3.63
C GLU A 79 -11.28 -11.06 3.13
N LEU A 80 -11.93 -10.07 2.50
CA LEU A 80 -11.28 -8.89 1.92
C LEU A 80 -10.45 -8.08 2.93
N ALA A 81 -10.94 -7.97 4.16
CA ALA A 81 -10.25 -7.23 5.21
C ALA A 81 -8.90 -7.86 5.55
N GLU A 82 -8.83 -9.19 5.56
CA GLU A 82 -7.59 -9.92 5.83
C GLU A 82 -6.58 -9.76 4.69
N VAL A 83 -7.03 -9.86 3.42
CA VAL A 83 -6.16 -9.60 2.26
C VAL A 83 -5.57 -8.18 2.35
N ARG A 84 -6.39 -7.16 2.61
CA ARG A 84 -5.97 -5.77 2.67
C ARG A 84 -5.12 -5.45 3.90
N ARG A 85 -5.24 -6.21 4.98
CA ARG A 85 -4.36 -6.11 6.14
C ARG A 85 -2.96 -6.60 5.81
N ARG A 86 -2.86 -7.73 5.08
CA ARG A 86 -1.56 -8.35 4.70
C ARG A 86 -0.89 -7.64 3.53
N VAL A 87 -1.66 -7.01 2.65
CA VAL A 87 -1.20 -6.33 1.44
C VAL A 87 -1.56 -4.85 1.50
N GLY A 88 -0.64 -4.04 2.01
CA GLY A 88 -0.79 -2.59 2.07
C GLY A 88 -0.69 -1.95 0.68
N LEU A 89 -1.41 -0.85 0.46
CA LEU A 89 -1.34 -0.07 -0.77
C LEU A 89 -1.15 1.41 -0.48
N VAL A 90 -0.13 1.99 -1.09
CA VAL A 90 0.12 3.43 -1.14
C VAL A 90 -0.23 3.94 -2.53
N PHE A 91 -1.14 4.91 -2.61
CA PHE A 91 -1.63 5.46 -3.86
C PHE A 91 -0.68 6.52 -4.43
N GLN A 92 -0.76 6.73 -5.73
CA GLN A 92 -0.01 7.75 -6.47
C GLN A 92 -0.25 9.16 -5.92
N ARG A 93 -1.51 9.50 -5.63
CA ARG A 93 -1.86 10.75 -4.95
C ARG A 93 -2.05 10.47 -3.46
N SER A 94 -1.36 11.25 -2.63
CA SER A 94 -1.57 11.19 -1.19
C SER A 94 -3.05 11.40 -0.87
N ASN A 95 -3.57 10.54 -0.01
CA ASN A 95 -4.98 10.53 0.40
C ASN A 95 -5.13 10.46 1.92
N PRO A 96 -4.56 11.40 2.67
CA PRO A 96 -4.76 11.41 4.12
C PRO A 96 -6.25 11.58 4.43
N PHE A 97 -6.71 10.91 5.47
CA PHE A 97 -8.07 11.12 5.97
C PHE A 97 -8.19 12.56 6.53
N PRO A 98 -9.39 13.19 6.49
CA PRO A 98 -9.64 14.51 7.08
C PRO A 98 -9.70 14.41 8.63
N LYS A 99 -8.63 13.92 9.20
CA LYS A 99 -8.39 13.64 10.61
C LYS A 99 -7.02 14.18 11.03
N SER A 100 -6.66 14.02 12.30
CA SER A 100 -5.32 14.35 12.78
C SER A 100 -4.24 13.44 12.18
N ILE A 101 -2.99 13.84 12.30
CA ILE A 101 -1.83 13.02 11.93
C ILE A 101 -1.87 11.69 12.70
N TYR A 102 -2.06 11.77 14.02
CA TYR A 102 -2.19 10.61 14.89
C TYR A 102 -3.29 9.65 14.41
N GLU A 103 -4.49 10.17 14.19
CA GLU A 103 -5.63 9.35 13.81
C GLU A 103 -5.52 8.74 12.43
N ASN A 104 -4.76 9.33 11.52
CA ASN A 104 -4.44 8.70 10.24
C ASN A 104 -3.65 7.41 10.43
N VAL A 105 -2.60 7.44 11.27
CA VAL A 105 -1.75 6.26 11.49
C VAL A 105 -2.45 5.23 12.38
N ALA A 106 -3.13 5.68 13.45
CA ALA A 106 -3.83 4.80 14.38
C ALA A 106 -5.10 4.15 13.79
N TYR A 107 -5.56 4.59 12.62
CA TYR A 107 -6.84 4.15 12.04
C TYR A 107 -6.88 2.64 11.77
N GLY A 108 -5.88 2.11 11.07
CA GLY A 108 -5.78 0.69 10.76
C GLY A 108 -5.71 -0.19 12.02
N PRO A 109 -4.75 0.04 12.94
CA PRO A 109 -4.68 -0.70 14.20
C PRO A 109 -5.99 -0.70 14.99
N LYS A 110 -6.69 0.44 15.09
CA LYS A 110 -8.00 0.53 15.76
C LYS A 110 -9.07 -0.35 15.11
N ILE A 111 -9.17 -0.37 13.79
CA ILE A 111 -10.12 -1.23 13.06
C ILE A 111 -9.80 -2.71 13.28
N HIS A 112 -8.53 -3.06 13.38
CA HIS A 112 -8.08 -4.42 13.64
C HIS A 112 -8.10 -4.80 15.12
N GLY A 113 -8.72 -3.99 15.98
CA GLY A 113 -9.04 -4.34 17.36
C GLY A 113 -8.09 -3.82 18.42
N GLU A 114 -7.03 -3.08 18.07
CA GLU A 114 -6.18 -2.44 19.09
C GLU A 114 -6.90 -1.26 19.74
N LYS A 115 -7.14 -1.36 21.03
CA LYS A 115 -7.89 -0.35 21.81
C LYS A 115 -7.04 0.29 22.91
N ARG A 116 -5.90 -0.32 23.24
CA ARG A 116 -5.03 0.18 24.32
C ARG A 116 -4.27 1.40 23.84
N ARG A 117 -4.37 2.47 24.62
CA ARG A 117 -3.77 3.75 24.24
C ARG A 117 -2.26 3.67 24.10
N VAL A 118 -1.60 2.99 25.02
CA VAL A 118 -0.13 2.88 25.06
C VAL A 118 0.37 2.20 23.79
N GLU A 119 -0.24 1.08 23.40
CA GLU A 119 0.14 0.33 22.20
C GLU A 119 -0.12 1.14 20.90
N LEU A 120 -1.21 1.90 20.89
CA LEU A 120 -1.48 2.80 19.76
C LEU A 120 -0.45 3.92 19.65
N ASP A 121 -0.02 4.50 20.78
CA ASP A 121 1.00 5.53 20.81
C ASP A 121 2.34 4.99 20.29
N GLU A 122 2.73 3.78 20.72
CA GLU A 122 3.94 3.09 20.23
C GLU A 122 3.86 2.78 18.72
N ILE A 123 2.74 2.24 18.26
CA ILE A 123 2.53 1.94 16.83
C ILE A 123 2.62 3.22 16.00
N VAL A 124 2.00 4.31 16.45
CA VAL A 124 2.00 5.60 15.75
C VAL A 124 3.42 6.15 15.67
N GLU A 125 4.16 6.19 16.80
CA GLU A 125 5.54 6.66 16.81
C GLU A 125 6.42 5.82 15.89
N GLN A 126 6.42 4.50 16.04
CA GLN A 126 7.24 3.60 15.23
C GLN A 126 6.93 3.75 13.73
N SER A 127 5.66 3.83 13.36
CA SER A 127 5.26 3.97 11.96
C SER A 127 5.68 5.30 11.36
N LEU A 128 5.58 6.40 12.12
CA LEU A 128 6.04 7.72 11.69
C LEU A 128 7.57 7.79 11.60
N ARG A 129 8.31 7.14 12.51
CA ARG A 129 9.78 7.02 12.42
C ARG A 129 10.20 6.25 11.19
N ARG A 130 9.56 5.10 10.92
CA ARG A 130 9.83 4.28 9.74
C ARG A 130 9.53 5.01 8.43
N ALA A 131 8.56 5.92 8.43
CA ALA A 131 8.23 6.76 7.27
C ALA A 131 9.06 8.06 7.19
N ASP A 132 10.12 8.21 7.99
CA ASP A 132 10.95 9.43 8.09
C ASP A 132 10.12 10.72 8.28
N LEU A 133 9.09 10.65 9.12
CA LEU A 133 8.18 11.77 9.35
C LEU A 133 8.10 12.21 10.82
N TRP A 134 8.53 11.36 11.77
CA TRP A 134 8.37 11.59 13.21
C TRP A 134 8.88 12.94 13.67
N ASP A 135 10.14 13.26 13.36
CA ASP A 135 10.78 14.49 13.85
C ASP A 135 10.15 15.78 13.32
N GLU A 136 9.45 15.69 12.17
CA GLU A 136 8.72 16.82 11.59
C GLU A 136 7.34 17.05 12.21
N VAL A 137 6.76 16.03 12.89
CA VAL A 137 5.35 16.08 13.32
C VAL A 137 5.10 15.73 14.79
N LYS A 138 6.08 15.21 15.52
CA LYS A 138 5.93 14.71 16.91
C LYS A 138 5.27 15.72 17.87
N ASP A 139 5.54 17.01 17.71
CA ASP A 139 5.01 18.06 18.57
C ASP A 139 3.61 18.54 18.13
N ARG A 140 3.05 17.99 17.04
CA ARG A 140 1.76 18.40 16.48
C ARG A 140 0.93 17.23 15.94
N LEU A 141 1.00 16.06 16.57
CA LEU A 141 0.25 14.87 16.17
C LEU A 141 -1.27 15.06 16.14
N GLY A 142 -1.79 16.00 16.95
CA GLY A 142 -3.20 16.38 16.94
C GLY A 142 -3.61 17.32 15.79
N ALA A 143 -2.65 17.87 15.04
CA ALA A 143 -2.97 18.74 13.91
C ALA A 143 -3.59 17.98 12.74
N SER A 144 -4.39 18.69 11.93
CA SER A 144 -4.98 18.11 10.72
C SER A 144 -3.92 17.64 9.72
N ALA A 145 -4.03 16.40 9.27
CA ALA A 145 -3.16 15.81 8.25
C ALA A 145 -3.21 16.56 6.91
N LEU A 146 -4.32 17.23 6.61
CA LEU A 146 -4.47 18.02 5.38
C LEU A 146 -3.60 19.28 5.35
N ARG A 147 -3.03 19.70 6.48
CA ARG A 147 -2.10 20.84 6.56
C ARG A 147 -0.65 20.47 6.28
N LEU A 148 -0.36 19.21 6.08
CA LEU A 148 0.97 18.73 5.72
C LEU A 148 1.29 19.08 4.27
N SER A 149 2.59 19.24 3.94
CA SER A 149 3.05 19.35 2.55
C SER A 149 2.78 18.05 1.77
N GLY A 150 2.80 18.09 0.44
CA GLY A 150 2.55 16.91 -0.38
C GLY A 150 3.47 15.73 -0.05
N GLY A 151 4.78 15.97 0.11
CA GLY A 151 5.72 14.95 0.53
C GLY A 151 5.49 14.42 1.94
N GLN A 152 5.09 15.29 2.90
CA GLN A 152 4.70 14.88 4.25
C GLN A 152 3.42 14.05 4.23
N GLN A 153 2.42 14.43 3.42
CA GLN A 153 1.19 13.65 3.26
C GLN A 153 1.46 12.28 2.68
N GLN A 154 2.37 12.18 1.70
CA GLN A 154 2.73 10.88 1.12
C GLN A 154 3.43 9.99 2.14
N ARG A 155 4.40 10.52 2.90
CA ARG A 155 5.04 9.77 4.00
C ARG A 155 4.05 9.40 5.11
N LEU A 156 3.06 10.24 5.39
CA LEU A 156 1.97 9.89 6.31
C LEU A 156 1.13 8.72 5.78
N CYS A 157 0.82 8.68 4.48
CA CYS A 157 0.11 7.56 3.86
C CYS A 157 0.93 6.25 3.92
N ILE A 158 2.26 6.35 3.78
CA ILE A 158 3.17 5.22 3.98
C ILE A 158 3.14 4.78 5.46
N ALA A 159 3.30 5.71 6.42
CA ALA A 159 3.21 5.41 7.86
C ALA A 159 1.90 4.71 8.21
N ARG A 160 0.78 5.17 7.66
CA ARG A 160 -0.54 4.55 7.83
C ARG A 160 -0.58 3.11 7.30
N ALA A 161 0.03 2.86 6.15
CA ALA A 161 0.12 1.51 5.59
C ALA A 161 1.01 0.59 6.46
N LEU A 162 2.14 1.10 6.96
CA LEU A 162 3.06 0.35 7.82
C LEU A 162 2.48 0.02 9.20
N ALA A 163 1.55 0.84 9.71
CA ALA A 163 0.96 0.70 11.05
C ALA A 163 0.23 -0.64 11.26
N VAL A 164 -0.28 -1.25 10.20
CA VAL A 164 -0.93 -2.58 10.26
C VAL A 164 0.04 -3.74 10.05
N ARG A 165 1.35 -3.44 9.89
CA ARG A 165 2.43 -4.42 9.67
C ARG A 165 2.12 -5.38 8.51
N PRO A 166 1.91 -4.87 7.29
CA PRO A 166 1.64 -5.70 6.14
C PRO A 166 2.86 -6.58 5.83
N LYS A 167 2.66 -7.67 5.09
CA LYS A 167 3.75 -8.50 4.55
C LYS A 167 4.23 -8.00 3.19
N ILE A 168 3.31 -7.41 2.44
CA ILE A 168 3.56 -6.85 1.11
C ILE A 168 3.13 -5.39 1.12
N LEU A 169 3.96 -4.51 0.57
CA LEU A 169 3.69 -3.09 0.46
C LEU A 169 3.69 -2.67 -1.02
N LEU A 170 2.51 -2.47 -1.55
CA LEU A 170 2.31 -2.00 -2.92
C LEU A 170 2.42 -0.47 -2.96
N MET A 171 3.17 0.06 -3.91
CA MET A 171 3.33 1.50 -4.13
C MET A 171 3.03 1.85 -5.58
N ASP A 172 1.94 2.59 -5.81
CA ASP A 172 1.52 3.04 -7.14
C ASP A 172 2.12 4.41 -7.41
N GLU A 173 3.28 4.47 -8.08
CA GLU A 173 4.02 5.69 -8.44
C GLU A 173 4.15 6.70 -7.27
N PRO A 174 4.68 6.30 -6.09
CA PRO A 174 4.55 7.06 -4.84
C PRO A 174 5.25 8.42 -4.82
N ALA A 175 6.12 8.71 -5.80
CA ALA A 175 6.88 9.95 -5.89
C ALA A 175 6.52 10.82 -7.11
N SER A 176 5.68 10.35 -8.03
CA SER A 176 5.45 11.01 -9.34
C SER A 176 4.83 12.40 -9.28
N ALA A 177 4.16 12.77 -8.19
CA ALA A 177 3.51 14.07 -7.99
C ALA A 177 4.27 14.98 -7.01
N LEU A 178 5.51 14.63 -6.64
CA LEU A 178 6.29 15.32 -5.62
C LEU A 178 7.41 16.16 -6.22
N ASP A 179 7.88 17.13 -5.45
CA ASP A 179 9.10 17.88 -5.76
C ASP A 179 10.36 16.99 -5.64
N PRO A 180 11.49 17.35 -6.26
CA PRO A 180 12.69 16.50 -6.27
C PRO A 180 13.23 16.11 -4.90
N ARG A 181 13.13 17.01 -3.90
CA ARG A 181 13.60 16.75 -2.53
C ARG A 181 12.70 15.73 -1.83
N SER A 182 11.39 15.85 -2.00
CA SER A 182 10.42 14.90 -1.46
C SER A 182 10.53 13.54 -2.17
N THR A 183 10.80 13.53 -3.48
CA THR A 183 11.06 12.30 -4.25
C THR A 183 12.25 11.53 -3.69
N ALA A 184 13.41 12.20 -3.50
CA ALA A 184 14.61 11.58 -2.94
C ALA A 184 14.33 10.93 -1.57
N LYS A 185 13.57 11.62 -0.69
CA LYS A 185 13.17 11.05 0.61
C LYS A 185 12.32 9.78 0.48
N ILE A 186 11.43 9.70 -0.50
CA ILE A 186 10.62 8.48 -0.74
C ILE A 186 11.51 7.35 -1.27
N GLU A 187 12.45 7.64 -2.16
CA GLU A 187 13.40 6.65 -2.69
C GLU A 187 14.31 6.09 -1.59
N GLU A 188 14.87 6.95 -0.73
CA GLU A 188 15.62 6.55 0.46
C GLU A 188 14.78 5.68 1.40
N LEU A 189 13.52 6.06 1.63
CA LEU A 189 12.60 5.30 2.46
C LEU A 189 12.35 3.90 1.88
N ILE A 190 12.13 3.76 0.57
CA ILE A 190 11.95 2.46 -0.08
C ILE A 190 13.21 1.60 0.09
N ALA A 191 14.41 2.19 -0.02
CA ALA A 191 15.66 1.48 0.19
C ALA A 191 15.80 0.95 1.63
N VAL A 192 15.37 1.73 2.63
CA VAL A 192 15.36 1.32 4.05
C VAL A 192 14.37 0.20 4.32
N LEU A 193 13.19 0.24 3.68
CA LEU A 193 12.14 -0.77 3.87
C LEU A 193 12.44 -2.09 3.16
N ARG A 194 13.43 -2.11 2.26
CA ARG A 194 13.86 -3.32 1.54
C ARG A 194 14.34 -4.40 2.53
N GLY A 195 13.90 -5.63 2.30
CA GLY A 195 14.24 -6.78 3.16
C GLY A 195 13.27 -6.98 4.33
N GLU A 196 12.52 -5.95 4.73
CA GLU A 196 11.45 -6.09 5.72
C GLU A 196 10.08 -6.33 5.07
N TYR A 197 9.89 -5.74 3.90
CA TYR A 197 8.66 -5.84 3.08
C TYR A 197 9.01 -6.28 1.65
N THR A 198 8.03 -6.93 1.04
CA THR A 198 8.04 -7.20 -0.40
C THR A 198 7.21 -6.17 -1.10
#